data_ee13867d911bd6d9d511f4e9ca854d6e
#
_entry.id   ee13867d911bd6d9d511f4e9ca854d6e
#
_cell.length_a   1.000
_cell.length_b   1.000
_cell.length_c   1.000
_cell.angle_alpha   90.00
_cell.angle_beta   90.00
_cell.angle_gamma   90.00
#
_symmetry.space_group_name_H-M   'P 1'
#
loop_
_entity.id
_entity.type
_entity.pdbx_description
1 polymer ?
#
loop_
_entity_poly.entity_id
_entity_poly.type
_entity_poly.pdbx_seq_one_letter_code
_entity_poly.pdbx_strand_id
1 'polypeptide(L)'
;TKSSTVTIEEAISDVSKGNSNYAIVPIENSTEGPINITLDCLYASDLKICGEVEMSIQHNLLAKDLALPKTGLEIHAHEQTLSQCKKWLDDYCPNIKRVAVSSNAQAAINSSESDSVIAIAGSTAIEKYNLKLIAEKIQDSKNNTTRFITVSKHDVECSGSDKTSIFITTKNEPGALFNALKPFHEKKINLTHITYRPLKKDNWNYFFFFDFEGHRDDEKVQSLFDELKNLDLDLKVLGSYPKAI
;
A
#
# COMPACT_ATOMS: atom_id res chain seq x y z
N THR A 1 -20.76 8.57 4.26
CA THR A 1 -20.87 7.14 4.66
C THR A 1 -19.57 6.47 4.27
N LYS A 2 -19.01 5.63 5.16
CA LYS A 2 -17.84 4.80 4.86
C LYS A 2 -18.34 3.39 4.56
N SER A 3 -17.87 2.78 3.47
CA SER A 3 -18.08 1.37 3.13
C SER A 3 -16.74 0.68 2.99
N SER A 4 -16.69 -0.61 3.28
CA SER A 4 -15.53 -1.45 3.03
C SER A 4 -15.81 -2.32 1.81
N THR A 5 -14.83 -2.46 0.93
CA THR A 5 -14.85 -3.38 -0.20
C THR A 5 -14.00 -4.62 0.13
N VAL A 6 -14.22 -5.70 -0.61
CA VAL A 6 -13.47 -6.94 -0.41
C VAL A 6 -12.11 -6.88 -1.10
N THR A 7 -12.03 -6.18 -2.24
CA THR A 7 -10.80 -6.10 -3.04
C THR A 7 -10.43 -4.66 -3.40
N ILE A 8 -9.16 -4.45 -3.77
CA ILE A 8 -8.64 -3.17 -4.25
C ILE A 8 -9.33 -2.77 -5.56
N GLU A 9 -9.55 -3.74 -6.45
CA GLU A 9 -10.22 -3.52 -7.74
C GLU A 9 -11.64 -3.01 -7.55
N GLU A 10 -12.39 -3.57 -6.60
CA GLU A 10 -13.73 -3.09 -6.26
C GLU A 10 -13.70 -1.66 -5.76
N ALA A 11 -12.77 -1.33 -4.83
CA ALA A 11 -12.63 0.02 -4.28
C ALA A 11 -12.37 1.05 -5.39
N ILE A 12 -11.45 0.77 -6.31
CA ILE A 12 -11.11 1.65 -7.43
C ILE A 12 -12.26 1.71 -8.44
N SER A 13 -12.91 0.57 -8.74
CA SER A 13 -14.07 0.51 -9.64
C SER A 13 -15.25 1.33 -9.12
N ASP A 14 -15.50 1.33 -7.82
CA ASP A 14 -16.59 2.10 -7.22
C ASP A 14 -16.41 3.61 -7.40
N VAL A 15 -15.17 4.10 -7.28
CA VAL A 15 -14.87 5.52 -7.58
C VAL A 15 -15.04 5.78 -9.07
N SER A 16 -14.54 4.92 -9.94
CA SER A 16 -14.66 5.07 -11.39
C SER A 16 -16.11 5.12 -11.86
N LYS A 17 -16.99 4.29 -11.27
CA LYS A 17 -18.42 4.26 -11.54
C LYS A 17 -19.22 5.38 -10.87
N GLY A 18 -18.61 6.10 -9.91
CA GLY A 18 -19.27 7.16 -9.16
C GLY A 18 -20.12 6.66 -7.99
N ASN A 19 -19.99 5.40 -7.59
CA ASN A 19 -20.62 4.83 -6.39
C ASN A 19 -19.98 5.39 -5.11
N SER A 20 -18.70 5.78 -5.19
CA SER A 20 -17.95 6.44 -4.13
C SER A 20 -17.20 7.65 -4.66
N ASN A 21 -17.01 8.68 -3.84
CA ASN A 21 -16.23 9.85 -4.22
C ASN A 21 -14.72 9.59 -4.09
N TYR A 22 -14.34 8.77 -3.12
CA TYR A 22 -12.94 8.45 -2.79
C TYR A 22 -12.79 6.98 -2.47
N ALA A 23 -11.62 6.43 -2.76
CA ALA A 23 -11.17 5.16 -2.19
C ALA A 23 -9.77 5.33 -1.59
N ILE A 24 -9.50 4.59 -0.50
CA ILE A 24 -8.18 4.48 0.11
C ILE A 24 -7.69 3.08 -0.17
N VAL A 25 -6.56 2.98 -0.85
CA VAL A 25 -5.95 1.69 -1.24
C VAL A 25 -4.44 1.68 -0.94
N PRO A 26 -3.87 0.53 -0.56
CA PRO A 26 -2.44 0.43 -0.34
C PRO A 26 -1.70 0.48 -1.68
N ILE A 27 -0.57 1.18 -1.75
CA ILE A 27 0.26 1.25 -2.95
C ILE A 27 1.63 0.60 -2.76
N GLU A 28 2.13 0.61 -1.53
CA GLU A 28 3.45 0.10 -1.18
C GLU A 28 3.51 -0.36 0.27
N ASN A 29 4.27 -1.41 0.54
CA ASN A 29 4.67 -1.82 1.87
C ASN A 29 6.20 -1.84 1.98
N SER A 30 6.76 -1.29 3.05
CA SER A 30 8.21 -1.15 3.22
C SER A 30 8.98 -2.48 3.28
N THR A 31 8.29 -3.59 3.58
CA THR A 31 8.87 -4.93 3.68
C THR A 31 8.66 -5.74 2.39
N GLU A 32 7.55 -5.53 1.70
CA GLU A 32 7.11 -6.36 0.56
C GLU A 32 7.19 -5.66 -0.78
N GLY A 33 7.40 -4.35 -0.74
CA GLY A 33 7.49 -3.53 -1.94
C GLY A 33 6.13 -3.10 -2.50
N PRO A 34 6.04 -2.85 -3.81
CA PRO A 34 4.87 -2.25 -4.43
C PRO A 34 3.67 -3.20 -4.49
N ILE A 35 2.48 -2.65 -4.30
CA ILE A 35 1.21 -3.37 -4.44
C ILE A 35 0.80 -3.34 -5.91
N ASN A 36 1.18 -4.37 -6.62
CA ASN A 36 1.07 -4.47 -8.07
C ASN A 36 -0.34 -4.27 -8.61
N ILE A 37 -1.35 -4.80 -7.90
CA ILE A 37 -2.75 -4.69 -8.31
C ILE A 37 -3.23 -3.23 -8.29
N THR A 38 -2.78 -2.43 -7.32
CA THR A 38 -3.10 -1.00 -7.26
C THR A 38 -2.50 -0.26 -8.46
N LEU A 39 -1.24 -0.54 -8.81
CA LEU A 39 -0.60 0.07 -9.97
C LEU A 39 -1.30 -0.31 -11.27
N ASP A 40 -1.67 -1.59 -11.44
CA ASP A 40 -2.39 -2.07 -12.62
C ASP A 40 -3.77 -1.37 -12.76
N CYS A 41 -4.51 -1.22 -11.66
CA CYS A 41 -5.80 -0.51 -11.65
C CYS A 41 -5.67 0.99 -11.95
N LEU A 42 -4.65 1.65 -11.39
CA LEU A 42 -4.38 3.07 -11.66
C LEU A 42 -3.98 3.29 -13.12
N TYR A 43 -3.17 2.37 -13.68
CA TYR A 43 -2.79 2.46 -15.09
C TYR A 43 -4.01 2.36 -16.01
N ALA A 44 -4.95 1.48 -15.69
CA ALA A 44 -6.16 1.23 -16.47
C ALA A 44 -7.31 2.24 -16.26
N SER A 45 -7.23 3.12 -15.25
CA SER A 45 -8.28 4.08 -14.90
C SER A 45 -7.85 5.53 -15.17
N ASP A 46 -8.82 6.45 -15.22
CA ASP A 46 -8.58 7.90 -15.31
C ASP A 46 -8.63 8.58 -13.94
N LEU A 47 -8.58 7.79 -12.86
CA LEU A 47 -8.60 8.32 -11.50
C LEU A 47 -7.32 9.07 -11.16
N LYS A 48 -7.43 9.98 -10.21
CA LYS A 48 -6.34 10.80 -9.69
C LYS A 48 -5.99 10.39 -8.26
N ILE A 49 -4.71 10.43 -7.94
CA ILE A 49 -4.25 10.35 -6.56
C ILE A 49 -4.39 11.76 -5.98
N CYS A 50 -5.15 11.89 -4.90
CA CYS A 50 -5.46 13.15 -4.24
C CYS A 50 -4.96 13.23 -2.79
N GLY A 51 -4.24 12.23 -2.32
CA GLY A 51 -3.63 12.21 -0.98
C GLY A 51 -2.90 10.91 -0.72
N GLU A 52 -2.06 10.92 0.31
CA GLU A 52 -1.38 9.74 0.83
C GLU A 52 -1.37 9.75 2.36
N VAL A 53 -1.21 8.56 2.93
CA VAL A 53 -0.97 8.36 4.35
C VAL A 53 -0.05 7.17 4.56
N GLU A 54 0.89 7.30 5.47
CA GLU A 54 1.76 6.22 5.90
C GLU A 54 1.26 5.66 7.23
N MET A 55 1.11 4.35 7.30
CA MET A 55 0.63 3.67 8.49
C MET A 55 1.64 2.62 8.94
N SER A 56 2.13 2.75 10.15
CA SER A 56 2.94 1.72 10.80
C SER A 56 2.07 0.48 11.06
N ILE A 57 2.50 -0.66 10.53
CA ILE A 57 1.81 -1.93 10.68
C ILE A 57 2.34 -2.61 11.93
N GLN A 58 1.47 -2.76 12.92
CA GLN A 58 1.78 -3.41 14.19
C GLN A 58 0.92 -4.66 14.33
N HIS A 59 1.57 -5.75 14.72
CA HIS A 59 0.93 -7.02 14.99
C HIS A 59 0.92 -7.29 16.48
N ASN A 60 -0.26 -7.54 17.02
CA ASN A 60 -0.47 -7.83 18.43
C ASN A 60 -1.06 -9.23 18.59
N LEU A 61 -0.69 -9.90 19.65
CA LEU A 61 -1.27 -11.18 20.05
C LEU A 61 -2.50 -10.91 20.89
N LEU A 62 -3.65 -11.36 20.44
CA LEU A 62 -4.97 -11.05 21.02
C LEU A 62 -5.73 -12.34 21.32
N ALA A 63 -6.49 -12.38 22.41
CA ALA A 63 -7.40 -13.46 22.71
C ALA A 63 -8.73 -12.95 23.28
N LYS A 64 -9.73 -13.80 23.31
CA LYS A 64 -11.03 -13.50 23.94
C LYS A 64 -10.90 -13.26 25.43
N ASP A 65 -10.08 -14.07 26.12
CA ASP A 65 -9.76 -13.93 27.52
C ASP A 65 -8.26 -14.12 27.79
N LEU A 66 -7.77 -13.61 28.92
CA LEU A 66 -6.40 -13.81 29.39
C LEU A 66 -6.22 -15.16 30.08
N ALA A 67 -7.30 -15.80 30.54
CA ALA A 67 -7.31 -17.14 31.13
C ALA A 67 -7.31 -18.21 30.03
N LEU A 68 -6.15 -18.40 29.36
CA LEU A 68 -6.02 -19.33 28.24
C LEU A 68 -6.04 -20.79 28.71
N PRO A 69 -6.63 -21.71 27.92
CA PRO A 69 -6.55 -23.16 28.16
C PRO A 69 -5.09 -23.63 28.19
N LYS A 70 -4.79 -24.64 29.00
CA LYS A 70 -3.43 -25.22 29.08
C LYS A 70 -3.02 -26.02 27.84
N THR A 71 -3.99 -26.49 27.07
CA THR A 71 -3.78 -27.35 25.89
C THR A 71 -4.76 -27.00 24.78
N GLY A 72 -4.42 -27.36 23.54
CA GLY A 72 -5.31 -27.15 22.38
C GLY A 72 -5.35 -25.72 21.86
N LEU A 73 -4.37 -24.88 22.23
CA LEU A 73 -4.25 -23.53 21.71
C LEU A 73 -3.79 -23.54 20.25
N GLU A 74 -4.38 -22.65 19.46
CA GLU A 74 -3.96 -22.34 18.09
C GLU A 74 -3.77 -20.85 17.92
N ILE A 75 -2.74 -20.45 17.15
CA ILE A 75 -2.50 -19.06 16.74
C ILE A 75 -2.97 -18.90 15.31
N HIS A 76 -3.98 -18.07 15.10
CA HIS A 76 -4.55 -17.75 13.78
C HIS A 76 -4.06 -16.38 13.30
N ALA A 77 -3.64 -16.30 12.04
CA ALA A 77 -3.33 -15.05 11.34
C ALA A 77 -3.29 -15.28 9.83
N HIS A 78 -3.23 -14.21 9.06
CA HIS A 78 -2.87 -14.31 7.66
C HIS A 78 -1.46 -14.90 7.52
N GLU A 79 -1.22 -15.72 6.49
CA GLU A 79 0.06 -16.42 6.28
C GLU A 79 1.27 -15.48 6.36
N GLN A 80 1.16 -14.35 5.71
CA GLN A 80 2.15 -13.27 5.72
C GLN A 80 2.44 -12.74 7.12
N THR A 81 1.42 -12.55 7.94
CA THR A 81 1.57 -12.08 9.33
C THR A 81 2.28 -13.13 10.20
N LEU A 82 1.98 -14.42 9.98
CA LEU A 82 2.71 -15.50 10.63
C LEU A 82 4.20 -15.49 10.27
N SER A 83 4.52 -15.18 9.02
CA SER A 83 5.90 -15.04 8.56
C SER A 83 6.58 -13.81 9.17
N GLN A 84 5.90 -12.67 9.25
CA GLN A 84 6.42 -11.42 9.83
C GLN A 84 6.63 -11.47 11.35
N CYS A 85 6.00 -12.42 12.05
CA CYS A 85 6.13 -12.65 13.49
C CYS A 85 6.87 -13.96 13.81
N LYS A 86 7.50 -14.60 12.82
CA LYS A 86 8.03 -15.95 12.94
C LYS A 86 9.02 -16.11 14.08
N LYS A 87 10.02 -15.24 14.16
CA LYS A 87 11.07 -15.30 15.17
C LYS A 87 10.47 -15.13 16.58
N TRP A 88 9.64 -14.13 16.76
CA TRP A 88 8.97 -13.91 18.04
C TRP A 88 8.12 -15.13 18.47
N LEU A 89 7.37 -15.71 17.53
CA LEU A 89 6.56 -16.91 17.79
C LEU A 89 7.41 -18.16 18.11
N ASP A 90 8.57 -18.30 17.47
CA ASP A 90 9.50 -19.40 17.75
C ASP A 90 10.11 -19.26 19.15
N ASP A 91 10.39 -18.04 19.60
CA ASP A 91 10.99 -17.78 20.91
C ASP A 91 9.98 -17.89 22.06
N TYR A 92 8.74 -17.41 21.90
CA TYR A 92 7.75 -17.28 22.98
C TYR A 92 6.59 -18.30 22.91
N CYS A 93 6.29 -18.84 21.75
CA CYS A 93 5.16 -19.74 21.50
C CYS A 93 5.56 -20.98 20.65
N PRO A 94 6.69 -21.65 20.94
CA PRO A 94 7.24 -22.69 20.03
C PRO A 94 6.32 -23.90 19.84
N ASN A 95 5.49 -24.22 20.84
CA ASN A 95 4.64 -25.42 20.85
C ASN A 95 3.18 -25.14 20.49
N ILE A 96 2.82 -23.89 20.14
CA ILE A 96 1.46 -23.57 19.75
C ILE A 96 1.34 -23.70 18.24
N LYS A 97 0.30 -24.43 17.80
CA LYS A 97 0.02 -24.64 16.36
C LYS A 97 -0.35 -23.31 15.70
N ARG A 98 0.27 -23.01 14.55
CA ARG A 98 -0.02 -21.83 13.76
C ARG A 98 -0.93 -22.20 12.60
N VAL A 99 -2.01 -21.45 12.43
CA VAL A 99 -3.05 -21.70 11.42
C VAL A 99 -3.21 -20.46 10.54
N ALA A 100 -2.93 -20.63 9.24
CA ALA A 100 -3.14 -19.58 8.27
C ALA A 100 -4.64 -19.46 7.96
N VAL A 101 -5.14 -18.21 7.99
CA VAL A 101 -6.52 -17.85 7.64
C VAL A 101 -6.53 -16.74 6.60
N SER A 102 -7.69 -16.45 6.01
CA SER A 102 -7.84 -15.52 4.88
C SER A 102 -7.44 -14.08 5.19
N SER A 103 -7.50 -13.66 6.46
CA SER A 103 -7.11 -12.30 6.90
C SER A 103 -6.89 -12.24 8.42
N ASN A 104 -6.19 -11.21 8.89
CA ASN A 104 -6.06 -10.94 10.32
C ASN A 104 -7.41 -10.55 10.96
N ALA A 105 -8.33 -9.99 10.18
CA ALA A 105 -9.70 -9.76 10.64
C ALA A 105 -10.44 -11.08 10.88
N GLN A 106 -10.28 -12.06 10.00
CA GLN A 106 -10.85 -13.40 10.21
C GLN A 106 -10.24 -14.09 11.42
N ALA A 107 -8.92 -13.94 11.64
CA ALA A 107 -8.26 -14.44 12.84
C ALA A 107 -8.88 -13.84 14.12
N ALA A 108 -9.14 -12.53 14.13
CA ALA A 108 -9.77 -11.84 15.25
C ALA A 108 -11.21 -12.34 15.50
N ILE A 109 -11.99 -12.59 14.46
CA ILE A 109 -13.32 -13.20 14.56
C ILE A 109 -13.21 -14.58 15.19
N ASN A 110 -12.35 -15.46 14.67
CA ASN A 110 -12.18 -16.80 15.21
C ASN A 110 -11.79 -16.78 16.70
N SER A 111 -10.93 -15.83 17.10
CA SER A 111 -10.52 -15.66 18.49
C SER A 111 -11.65 -15.14 19.38
N SER A 112 -12.55 -14.30 18.86
CA SER A 112 -13.70 -13.81 19.63
C SER A 112 -14.74 -14.92 19.92
N GLU A 113 -14.77 -15.96 19.07
CA GLU A 113 -15.72 -17.06 19.14
C GLU A 113 -15.18 -18.28 19.91
N SER A 114 -13.85 -18.37 20.16
CA SER A 114 -13.22 -19.53 20.77
C SER A 114 -12.14 -19.16 21.78
N ASP A 115 -12.22 -19.76 22.97
CA ASP A 115 -11.23 -19.56 24.04
C ASP A 115 -9.89 -20.26 23.75
N SER A 116 -9.84 -21.17 22.77
CA SER A 116 -8.62 -21.88 22.36
C SER A 116 -7.91 -21.20 21.16
N VAL A 117 -8.46 -20.14 20.61
CA VAL A 117 -7.86 -19.43 19.48
C VAL A 117 -7.28 -18.08 19.92
N ILE A 118 -6.01 -17.90 19.61
CA ILE A 118 -5.28 -16.64 19.76
C ILE A 118 -5.13 -16.03 18.38
N ALA A 119 -5.43 -14.75 18.20
CA ALA A 119 -5.29 -14.05 16.94
C ALA A 119 -4.03 -13.18 16.91
N ILE A 120 -3.40 -13.06 15.75
CA ILE A 120 -2.48 -11.96 15.48
C ILE A 120 -3.23 -10.93 14.63
N ALA A 121 -3.41 -9.72 15.18
CA ALA A 121 -4.12 -8.65 14.49
C ALA A 121 -3.64 -7.26 14.93
N GLY A 122 -4.11 -6.22 14.23
CA GLY A 122 -3.89 -4.82 14.60
C GLY A 122 -4.67 -4.44 15.87
N SER A 123 -4.28 -3.33 16.51
CA SER A 123 -4.90 -2.85 17.78
C SER A 123 -6.41 -2.55 17.64
N THR A 124 -6.87 -2.16 16.45
CA THR A 124 -8.30 -1.90 16.18
C THR A 124 -9.19 -3.14 16.38
N ALA A 125 -8.61 -4.34 16.32
CA ALA A 125 -9.35 -5.58 16.59
C ALA A 125 -9.74 -5.74 18.04
N ILE A 126 -9.02 -5.11 18.97
CA ILE A 126 -9.29 -5.15 20.42
C ILE A 126 -10.71 -4.63 20.70
N GLU A 127 -10.99 -3.41 20.27
CA GLU A 127 -12.32 -2.81 20.49
C GLU A 127 -13.39 -3.44 19.61
N LYS A 128 -13.08 -3.65 18.31
CA LYS A 128 -14.06 -4.14 17.34
C LYS A 128 -14.60 -5.53 17.67
N TYR A 129 -13.77 -6.42 18.21
CA TYR A 129 -14.13 -7.82 18.50
C TYR A 129 -14.08 -8.15 19.99
N ASN A 130 -13.96 -7.13 20.85
CA ASN A 130 -13.88 -7.28 22.32
C ASN A 130 -12.80 -8.27 22.77
N LEU A 131 -11.61 -8.18 22.17
CA LEU A 131 -10.46 -9.02 22.48
C LEU A 131 -9.58 -8.40 23.55
N LYS A 132 -8.76 -9.22 24.20
CA LYS A 132 -7.75 -8.81 25.20
C LYS A 132 -6.36 -8.88 24.57
N LEU A 133 -5.53 -7.91 24.93
CA LEU A 133 -4.13 -7.86 24.52
C LEU A 133 -3.29 -8.82 25.37
N ILE A 134 -2.64 -9.80 24.72
CA ILE A 134 -1.67 -10.71 25.35
C ILE A 134 -0.26 -10.15 25.22
N ALA A 135 0.14 -9.78 23.99
CA ALA A 135 1.43 -9.18 23.69
C ALA A 135 1.29 -8.17 22.58
N GLU A 136 2.05 -7.07 22.67
CA GLU A 136 2.04 -6.01 21.67
C GLU A 136 3.29 -6.05 20.79
N LYS A 137 3.13 -5.58 19.54
CA LYS A 137 4.25 -5.32 18.62
C LYS A 137 5.16 -6.53 18.44
N ILE A 138 4.56 -7.70 18.20
CA ILE A 138 5.26 -8.99 18.11
C ILE A 138 5.92 -9.22 16.74
N GLN A 139 5.81 -8.29 15.80
CA GLN A 139 6.47 -8.38 14.49
C GLN A 139 8.01 -8.33 14.63
N ASP A 140 8.69 -9.12 13.83
CA ASP A 140 10.16 -9.24 13.83
C ASP A 140 10.84 -7.95 13.34
N SER A 141 10.22 -7.24 12.38
CA SER A 141 10.67 -5.93 11.89
C SER A 141 9.85 -4.80 12.51
N LYS A 142 10.54 -3.84 13.15
CA LYS A 142 9.88 -2.69 13.78
C LYS A 142 9.46 -1.60 12.80
N ASN A 143 9.99 -1.63 11.57
CA ASN A 143 9.82 -0.58 10.55
C ASN A 143 8.87 -1.00 9.43
N ASN A 144 7.88 -1.86 9.72
CA ASN A 144 6.89 -2.22 8.73
C ASN A 144 5.87 -1.08 8.58
N THR A 145 5.91 -0.39 7.46
CA THR A 145 5.02 0.72 7.12
C THR A 145 4.33 0.42 5.80
N THR A 146 3.02 0.62 5.75
CA THR A 146 2.27 0.58 4.50
C THR A 146 1.87 2.00 4.12
N ARG A 147 2.18 2.37 2.89
CA ARG A 147 1.74 3.61 2.28
C ARG A 147 0.43 3.36 1.57
N PHE A 148 -0.58 4.14 1.92
CA PHE A 148 -1.88 4.18 1.29
C PHE A 148 -2.03 5.46 0.49
N ILE A 149 -2.75 5.37 -0.62
CA ILE A 149 -3.15 6.53 -1.42
C ILE A 149 -4.67 6.69 -1.39
N THR A 150 -5.11 7.92 -1.45
CA THR A 150 -6.51 8.27 -1.70
C THR A 150 -6.69 8.57 -3.17
N VAL A 151 -7.65 7.91 -3.81
CA VAL A 151 -7.97 8.12 -5.22
C VAL A 151 -9.35 8.73 -5.39
N SER A 152 -9.49 9.61 -6.39
CA SER A 152 -10.75 10.28 -6.75
C SER A 152 -10.83 10.54 -8.26
N LYS A 153 -11.93 11.12 -8.72
CA LYS A 153 -12.06 11.67 -10.09
C LYS A 153 -11.48 13.07 -10.23
N HIS A 154 -11.16 13.71 -9.11
CA HIS A 154 -10.78 15.14 -9.06
C HIS A 154 -9.34 15.28 -8.58
N ASP A 155 -8.68 16.29 -9.12
CA ASP A 155 -7.40 16.76 -8.62
C ASP A 155 -7.59 17.59 -7.33
N VAL A 156 -6.51 17.83 -6.60
CA VAL A 156 -6.46 18.70 -5.43
C VAL A 156 -5.55 19.90 -5.70
N GLU A 157 -5.80 20.97 -4.98
CA GLU A 157 -4.99 22.19 -5.07
C GLU A 157 -3.63 22.02 -4.40
N CYS A 158 -2.67 22.86 -4.78
CA CYS A 158 -1.33 22.89 -4.21
C CYS A 158 -1.38 23.22 -2.72
N SER A 159 -0.69 22.41 -1.91
CA SER A 159 -0.56 22.60 -0.46
C SER A 159 0.72 23.31 -0.05
N GLY A 160 1.70 23.44 -0.96
CA GLY A 160 3.04 23.95 -0.69
C GLY A 160 4.04 22.88 -0.22
N SER A 161 3.59 21.66 0.08
CA SER A 161 4.45 20.51 0.39
C SER A 161 3.88 19.26 -0.27
N ASP A 162 4.06 19.18 -1.58
CA ASP A 162 3.36 18.23 -2.44
C ASP A 162 4.31 17.19 -3.04
N LYS A 163 3.70 16.11 -3.48
CA LYS A 163 4.27 15.03 -4.26
C LYS A 163 3.43 14.86 -5.53
N THR A 164 4.09 14.54 -6.63
CA THR A 164 3.43 14.20 -7.88
C THR A 164 3.75 12.76 -8.26
N SER A 165 2.72 12.02 -8.64
CA SER A 165 2.84 10.66 -9.16
C SER A 165 2.53 10.61 -10.65
N ILE A 166 3.36 9.87 -11.39
CA ILE A 166 3.20 9.69 -12.84
C ILE A 166 3.46 8.25 -13.25
N PHE A 167 2.89 7.87 -14.39
CA PHE A 167 3.38 6.74 -15.18
C PHE A 167 4.13 7.25 -16.40
N ILE A 168 5.25 6.61 -16.70
CA ILE A 168 5.98 6.76 -17.93
C ILE A 168 6.07 5.40 -18.61
N THR A 169 5.65 5.33 -19.89
CA THR A 169 5.83 4.14 -20.73
C THR A 169 6.90 4.44 -21.76
N THR A 170 7.93 3.60 -21.83
CA THR A 170 9.03 3.74 -22.78
C THR A 170 9.11 2.52 -23.68
N LYS A 171 9.68 2.71 -24.88
CA LYS A 171 10.10 1.58 -25.70
C LYS A 171 11.23 0.82 -25.03
N ASN A 172 11.30 -0.49 -25.29
CA ASN A 172 12.39 -1.32 -24.77
C ASN A 172 13.64 -1.16 -25.65
N GLU A 173 14.39 -0.08 -25.41
CA GLU A 173 15.61 0.25 -26.12
C GLU A 173 16.72 0.71 -25.17
N PRO A 174 18.00 0.57 -25.56
CA PRO A 174 19.10 1.04 -24.73
C PRO A 174 19.01 2.52 -24.39
N GLY A 175 19.07 2.86 -23.10
CA GLY A 175 19.04 4.25 -22.61
C GLY A 175 17.65 4.84 -22.40
N ALA A 176 16.54 4.16 -22.74
CA ALA A 176 15.18 4.70 -22.61
C ALA A 176 14.87 5.22 -21.19
N LEU A 177 15.15 4.42 -20.17
CA LEU A 177 14.95 4.84 -18.77
C LEU A 177 15.90 5.97 -18.39
N PHE A 178 17.16 5.93 -18.82
CA PHE A 178 18.11 7.01 -18.56
C PHE A 178 17.62 8.33 -19.13
N ASN A 179 17.14 8.34 -20.38
CA ASN A 179 16.60 9.53 -21.02
C ASN A 179 15.36 10.06 -20.28
N ALA A 180 14.50 9.19 -19.76
CA ALA A 180 13.36 9.60 -18.96
C ALA A 180 13.76 10.18 -17.58
N LEU A 181 14.87 9.74 -16.98
CA LEU A 181 15.36 10.23 -15.69
C LEU A 181 16.21 11.51 -15.81
N LYS A 182 16.83 11.76 -16.96
CA LYS A 182 17.73 12.90 -17.18
C LYS A 182 17.07 14.26 -16.87
N PRO A 183 15.83 14.58 -17.30
CA PRO A 183 15.16 15.84 -16.97
C PRO A 183 14.97 16.07 -15.47
N PHE A 184 14.72 15.03 -14.68
CA PHE A 184 14.60 15.13 -13.22
C PHE A 184 15.91 15.60 -12.60
N HIS A 185 17.04 15.00 -13.04
CA HIS A 185 18.38 15.40 -12.57
C HIS A 185 18.69 16.85 -12.94
N GLU A 186 18.50 17.25 -14.19
CA GLU A 186 18.82 18.58 -14.70
C GLU A 186 18.00 19.66 -13.99
N LYS A 187 16.75 19.37 -13.67
CA LYS A 187 15.86 20.28 -12.92
C LYS A 187 15.98 20.14 -11.41
N LYS A 188 16.85 19.26 -10.90
CA LYS A 188 17.02 18.99 -9.46
C LYS A 188 15.69 18.68 -8.78
N ILE A 189 14.86 17.85 -9.40
CA ILE A 189 13.62 17.32 -8.83
C ILE A 189 13.94 15.98 -8.18
N ASN A 190 13.63 15.86 -6.90
CA ASN A 190 13.92 14.66 -6.12
C ASN A 190 12.85 13.58 -6.40
N LEU A 191 13.29 12.44 -6.95
CA LEU A 191 12.46 11.24 -7.07
C LEU A 191 12.40 10.55 -5.72
N THR A 192 11.20 10.33 -5.19
CA THR A 192 10.97 9.69 -3.89
C THR A 192 10.64 8.22 -4.02
N HIS A 193 10.13 7.79 -5.17
CA HIS A 193 9.83 6.39 -5.45
C HIS A 193 9.95 6.08 -6.94
N ILE A 194 10.48 4.88 -7.24
CA ILE A 194 10.54 4.33 -8.60
C ILE A 194 10.19 2.85 -8.53
N THR A 195 9.21 2.44 -9.32
CA THR A 195 8.95 1.02 -9.57
C THR A 195 8.52 0.80 -11.01
N TYR A 196 8.53 -0.44 -11.48
CA TYR A 196 8.17 -0.76 -12.86
C TYR A 196 7.27 -1.99 -12.95
N ARG A 197 6.52 -2.06 -14.04
CA ARG A 197 5.64 -3.18 -14.37
C ARG A 197 5.71 -3.49 -15.86
N PRO A 198 5.73 -4.78 -16.27
CA PRO A 198 5.55 -5.15 -17.66
C PRO A 198 4.13 -4.85 -18.13
N LEU A 199 3.98 -4.30 -19.33
CA LEU A 199 2.69 -4.17 -19.97
C LEU A 199 2.21 -5.54 -20.46
N LYS A 200 1.05 -5.98 -19.98
CA LYS A 200 0.49 -7.30 -20.32
C LYS A 200 0.12 -7.46 -21.80
N LYS A 201 -0.08 -6.35 -22.53
CA LYS A 201 -0.56 -6.35 -23.92
C LYS A 201 0.55 -6.23 -24.96
N ASP A 202 1.70 -5.65 -24.59
CA ASP A 202 2.82 -5.41 -25.49
C ASP A 202 4.05 -6.13 -24.97
N ASN A 203 4.51 -7.15 -25.70
CA ASN A 203 5.69 -7.92 -25.34
C ASN A 203 6.90 -7.00 -25.14
N TRP A 204 7.44 -7.00 -23.90
CA TRP A 204 8.67 -6.32 -23.50
C TRP A 204 8.60 -4.80 -23.33
N ASN A 205 7.42 -4.15 -23.37
CA ASN A 205 7.25 -2.77 -22.95
C ASN A 205 6.94 -2.71 -21.45
N TYR A 206 7.46 -1.66 -20.80
CA TYR A 206 7.31 -1.43 -19.37
C TYR A 206 6.68 -0.08 -19.12
N PHE A 207 5.81 0.02 -18.14
CA PHE A 207 5.51 1.30 -17.53
C PHE A 207 6.27 1.44 -16.21
N PHE A 208 6.77 2.63 -15.98
CA PHE A 208 7.44 3.04 -14.75
C PHE A 208 6.50 3.92 -13.96
N PHE A 209 6.36 3.64 -12.68
CA PHE A 209 5.67 4.49 -11.73
C PHE A 209 6.74 5.32 -11.01
N PHE A 210 6.60 6.65 -11.07
CA PHE A 210 7.48 7.59 -10.41
C PHE A 210 6.68 8.47 -9.47
N ASP A 211 7.22 8.66 -8.25
CA ASP A 211 6.83 9.74 -7.37
C ASP A 211 7.98 10.73 -7.22
N PHE A 212 7.68 12.00 -7.20
CA PHE A 212 8.65 13.04 -7.02
C PHE A 212 8.08 14.24 -6.26
N GLU A 213 8.96 15.05 -5.68
CA GLU A 213 8.60 16.25 -4.94
C GLU A 213 8.22 17.40 -5.85
N GLY A 214 7.16 18.11 -5.48
CA GLY A 214 6.60 19.26 -6.16
C GLY A 214 5.18 19.02 -6.68
N HIS A 215 4.44 20.11 -6.88
CA HIS A 215 3.10 20.11 -7.46
C HIS A 215 3.19 20.31 -8.97
N ARG A 216 2.25 19.74 -9.73
CA ARG A 216 2.22 19.85 -11.20
C ARG A 216 2.12 21.29 -11.71
N ASP A 217 1.60 22.22 -10.90
CA ASP A 217 1.47 23.63 -11.23
C ASP A 217 2.72 24.44 -10.90
N ASP A 218 3.74 23.84 -10.27
CA ASP A 218 5.04 24.47 -10.06
C ASP A 218 5.75 24.67 -11.40
N GLU A 219 6.32 25.84 -11.66
CA GLU A 219 7.03 26.15 -12.90
C GLU A 219 8.10 25.10 -13.24
N LYS A 220 8.79 24.60 -12.24
CA LYS A 220 9.83 23.59 -12.36
C LYS A 220 9.28 22.25 -12.83
N VAL A 221 8.10 21.85 -12.32
CA VAL A 221 7.43 20.62 -12.69
C VAL A 221 6.78 20.73 -14.07
N GLN A 222 6.20 21.87 -14.40
CA GLN A 222 5.70 22.15 -15.74
C GLN A 222 6.81 22.03 -16.78
N SER A 223 7.96 22.66 -16.52
CA SER A 223 9.14 22.57 -17.38
C SER A 223 9.66 21.11 -17.50
N LEU A 224 9.56 20.29 -16.45
CA LEU A 224 9.84 18.86 -16.51
C LEU A 224 8.88 18.14 -17.46
N PHE A 225 7.58 18.40 -17.33
CA PHE A 225 6.59 17.75 -18.19
C PHE A 225 6.76 18.12 -19.68
N ASP A 226 7.13 19.36 -19.96
CA ASP A 226 7.37 19.79 -21.34
C ASP A 226 8.60 19.09 -21.94
N GLU A 227 9.66 18.88 -21.16
CA GLU A 227 10.79 18.07 -21.63
C GLU A 227 10.41 16.59 -21.83
N LEU A 228 9.68 15.98 -20.88
CA LEU A 228 9.24 14.61 -21.00
C LEU A 228 8.35 14.39 -22.24
N LYS A 229 7.46 15.33 -22.57
CA LYS A 229 6.62 15.26 -23.77
C LYS A 229 7.42 15.29 -25.08
N ASN A 230 8.62 15.88 -25.08
CA ASN A 230 9.51 15.90 -26.24
C ASN A 230 10.30 14.60 -26.42
N LEU A 231 10.23 13.69 -25.46
CA LEU A 231 10.83 12.36 -25.57
C LEU A 231 9.84 11.37 -26.19
N ASP A 232 10.37 10.32 -26.80
CA ASP A 232 9.54 9.21 -27.36
C ASP A 232 9.05 8.30 -26.23
N LEU A 233 8.12 8.83 -25.42
CA LEU A 233 7.50 8.14 -24.27
C LEU A 233 6.04 8.60 -24.07
N ASP A 234 5.24 7.74 -23.48
CA ASP A 234 3.89 8.12 -23.03
C ASP A 234 3.93 8.52 -21.55
N LEU A 235 3.40 9.72 -21.27
CA LEU A 235 3.32 10.29 -19.92
C LEU A 235 1.87 10.34 -19.45
N LYS A 236 1.57 9.71 -18.30
CA LYS A 236 0.29 9.83 -17.61
C LYS A 236 0.48 10.41 -16.23
N VAL A 237 -0.04 11.62 -15.98
CA VAL A 237 -0.04 12.25 -14.66
C VAL A 237 -1.20 11.68 -13.82
N LEU A 238 -0.85 11.04 -12.71
CA LEU A 238 -1.82 10.42 -11.80
C LEU A 238 -2.37 11.42 -10.79
N GLY A 239 -1.63 12.46 -10.46
CA GLY A 239 -2.05 13.52 -9.55
C GLY A 239 -0.89 14.15 -8.81
N SER A 240 -1.14 15.34 -8.28
CA SER A 240 -0.29 16.03 -7.32
C SER A 240 -1.09 16.21 -6.04
N TYR A 241 -0.49 15.95 -4.88
CA TYR A 241 -1.20 15.86 -3.61
C TYR A 241 -0.25 16.14 -2.43
N PRO A 242 -0.81 16.57 -1.27
CA PRO A 242 -0.02 16.78 -0.06
C PRO A 242 0.76 15.51 0.35
N LYS A 243 2.04 15.68 0.72
CA LYS A 243 2.85 14.59 1.27
C LYS A 243 2.27 14.13 2.61
N ALA A 244 2.43 12.84 2.91
CA ALA A 244 2.22 12.31 4.25
C ALA A 244 3.16 13.02 5.25
N ILE A 245 2.63 13.31 6.44
CA ILE A 245 3.34 13.96 7.56
C ILE A 245 3.92 12.87 8.46
#